data_2eeea1d399d4c82fc92c81cd8c8d44df
#
_entry.id   2eeea1d399d4c82fc92c81cd8c8d44df
#
_cell.length_a   1.000
_cell.length_b   1.000
_cell.length_c   1.000
_cell.angle_alpha   90.00
_cell.angle_beta   90.00
_cell.angle_gamma   90.00
#
_symmetry.space_group_name_H-M   'P 1'
#
loop_
_entity.id
_entity.type
_entity.pdbx_description
1 polymer ?
#
loop_
_entity_poly.entity_id
_entity_poly.type
_entity_poly.pdbx_seq_one_letter_code
_entity_poly.pdbx_strand_id
1 'polypeptide(L)'
;MTVGTAAARIRSSVTTIGLAHTLHDLTLRAANRALVVKILKGMTAERVNPAFLTCPAPYRPMFLDAKALREFGRDPGNGLPESFLEEALAKGDECYGILDEETLAAYGWYARTPTRIDPPNLVLHPGNEYVYMYKGYTHTGH
;
A
#
# COMPACT_ATOMS: atom_id res chain seq x y z
N MET A 1 -5.07 12.34 25.02
CA MET A 1 -4.63 10.94 24.72
C MET A 1 -4.06 10.38 26.02
N THR A 2 -4.71 9.37 26.60
CA THR A 2 -4.34 8.79 27.90
C THR A 2 -3.09 7.91 27.77
N VAL A 3 -2.19 8.00 28.75
CA VAL A 3 -0.90 7.26 28.84
C VAL A 3 -1.08 5.74 28.65
N GLY A 4 -2.24 5.20 29.04
CA GLY A 4 -2.55 3.76 28.87
C GLY A 4 -2.63 3.28 27.41
N THR A 5 -3.04 4.13 26.48
CA THR A 5 -3.13 3.76 25.04
C THR A 5 -1.76 3.70 24.36
N ALA A 6 -0.79 4.52 24.79
CA ALA A 6 0.57 4.51 24.23
C ALA A 6 1.34 3.24 24.67
N ALA A 7 1.26 2.89 25.95
CA ALA A 7 1.91 1.68 26.48
C ALA A 7 1.37 0.39 25.86
N ALA A 8 0.05 0.30 25.64
CA ALA A 8 -0.58 -0.84 24.99
C ALA A 8 -0.11 -0.97 23.52
N ARG A 9 0.00 0.14 22.79
CA ARG A 9 0.53 0.14 21.40
C ARG A 9 1.98 -0.29 21.33
N ILE A 10 2.84 0.19 22.24
CA ILE A 10 4.25 -0.22 22.29
C ILE A 10 4.35 -1.72 22.56
N ARG A 11 3.58 -2.24 23.53
CA ARG A 11 3.57 -3.66 23.86
C ARG A 11 3.13 -4.52 22.65
N SER A 12 2.08 -4.12 21.97
CA SER A 12 1.61 -4.78 20.74
C SER A 12 2.69 -4.75 19.64
N SER A 13 3.35 -3.61 19.41
CA SER A 13 4.43 -3.52 18.43
C SER A 13 5.60 -4.44 18.76
N VAL A 14 6.03 -4.50 20.03
CA VAL A 14 7.12 -5.38 20.48
C VAL A 14 6.79 -6.86 20.23
N THR A 15 5.55 -7.26 20.48
CA THR A 15 5.12 -8.66 20.24
C THR A 15 5.00 -9.02 18.79
N THR A 16 4.66 -8.04 17.92
CA THR A 16 4.40 -8.28 16.49
C THR A 16 5.66 -8.16 15.62
N ILE A 17 6.49 -7.15 15.87
CA ILE A 17 7.64 -6.83 15.00
C ILE A 17 8.99 -6.90 15.73
N GLY A 18 9.00 -7.23 17.01
CA GLY A 18 10.20 -7.34 17.83
C GLY A 18 10.70 -6.04 18.44
N LEU A 19 11.49 -6.17 19.51
CA LEU A 19 11.97 -5.04 20.30
C LEU A 19 12.85 -4.07 19.50
N ALA A 20 13.77 -4.60 18.68
CA ALA A 20 14.70 -3.81 17.89
C ALA A 20 13.98 -2.90 16.88
N HIS A 21 13.01 -3.44 16.16
CA HIS A 21 12.21 -2.68 15.21
C HIS A 21 11.30 -1.66 15.90
N THR A 22 10.72 -2.02 17.04
CA THR A 22 9.90 -1.09 17.84
C THR A 22 10.74 0.09 18.36
N LEU A 23 11.96 -0.18 18.84
CA LEU A 23 12.87 0.88 19.31
C LEU A 23 13.31 1.79 18.16
N HIS A 24 13.64 1.23 17.01
CA HIS A 24 13.95 1.99 15.81
C HIS A 24 12.77 2.91 15.39
N ASP A 25 11.55 2.37 15.35
CA ASP A 25 10.34 3.15 15.02
C ASP A 25 10.09 4.29 16.02
N LEU A 26 10.25 4.03 17.33
CA LEU A 26 10.11 5.04 18.37
C LEU A 26 11.18 6.14 18.25
N THR A 27 12.42 5.76 17.93
CA THR A 27 13.53 6.71 17.72
C THR A 27 13.26 7.58 16.49
N LEU A 28 12.80 7.00 15.37
CA LEU A 28 12.41 7.76 14.19
C LEU A 28 11.24 8.70 14.46
N ARG A 29 10.23 8.28 15.24
CA ARG A 29 9.10 9.14 15.62
C ARG A 29 9.54 10.29 16.52
N ALA A 30 10.50 10.06 17.42
CA ALA A 30 11.05 11.12 18.25
C ALA A 30 11.90 12.10 17.43
N ALA A 31 12.73 11.60 16.53
CA ALA A 31 13.53 12.41 15.63
C ALA A 31 12.67 13.22 14.66
N ASN A 32 11.57 12.65 14.15
CA ASN A 32 10.63 13.32 13.24
C ASN A 32 9.83 14.48 13.89
N ARG A 33 9.96 14.68 15.21
CA ARG A 33 9.42 15.89 15.85
C ARG A 33 10.30 17.12 15.67
N ALA A 34 11.60 16.91 15.46
CA ALA A 34 12.57 17.99 15.29
C ALA A 34 13.07 18.08 13.83
N LEU A 35 13.22 16.95 13.17
CA LEU A 35 13.69 16.82 11.79
C LEU A 35 12.83 15.77 11.10
N VAL A 36 12.29 16.09 9.91
CA VAL A 36 11.58 15.07 9.10
C VAL A 36 12.61 14.13 8.48
N VAL A 37 12.87 12.99 9.16
CA VAL A 37 13.76 11.93 8.67
C VAL A 37 12.91 10.75 8.25
N LYS A 38 12.96 10.39 6.96
CA LYS A 38 12.32 9.20 6.42
C LYS A 38 13.32 8.38 5.64
N ILE A 39 13.34 7.08 5.93
CA ILE A 39 14.13 6.11 5.18
C ILE A 39 13.21 5.49 4.15
N LEU A 40 13.46 5.74 2.87
CA LEU A 40 12.77 5.11 1.76
C LEU A 40 13.60 3.92 1.30
N LYS A 41 12.97 2.75 1.27
CA LYS A 41 13.57 1.55 0.68
C LYS A 41 12.89 1.29 -0.65
N GLY A 42 13.61 1.53 -1.74
CA GLY A 42 13.20 1.15 -3.08
C GLY A 42 13.60 -0.30 -3.37
N MET A 43 12.74 -1.01 -4.07
CA MET A 43 13.04 -2.31 -4.65
C MET A 43 12.65 -2.26 -6.12
N THR A 44 13.55 -2.75 -7.00
CA THR A 44 13.25 -2.93 -8.42
C THR A 44 13.15 -4.42 -8.73
N ALA A 45 12.19 -4.80 -9.56
CA ALA A 45 12.06 -6.15 -10.10
C ALA A 45 12.34 -6.09 -11.60
N GLU A 46 13.50 -6.58 -12.01
CA GLU A 46 13.90 -6.60 -13.43
C GLU A 46 13.57 -7.94 -14.10
N ARG A 47 13.43 -8.99 -13.30
CA ARG A 47 13.14 -10.33 -13.76
C ARG A 47 11.91 -10.88 -13.06
N VAL A 48 10.97 -11.37 -13.86
CA VAL A 48 9.79 -12.05 -13.34
C VAL A 48 10.11 -13.52 -13.14
N ASN A 49 9.92 -14.03 -11.91
CA ASN A 49 9.95 -15.46 -11.67
C ASN A 49 8.65 -16.07 -12.22
N PRO A 50 8.72 -17.02 -13.21
CA PRO A 50 7.52 -17.63 -13.79
C PRO A 50 6.58 -18.28 -12.77
N ALA A 51 7.09 -18.73 -11.64
CA ALA A 51 6.26 -19.30 -10.57
C ALA A 51 5.25 -18.33 -9.98
N PHE A 52 5.49 -17.01 -10.09
CA PHE A 52 4.57 -15.96 -9.63
C PHE A 52 3.63 -15.44 -10.71
N LEU A 53 3.68 -15.97 -11.93
CA LEU A 53 2.77 -15.62 -13.01
C LEU A 53 1.47 -16.42 -12.98
N THR A 54 1.42 -17.50 -12.20
CA THR A 54 0.23 -18.33 -12.03
C THR A 54 -0.45 -18.01 -10.71
N CYS A 55 -1.73 -17.70 -10.78
CA CYS A 55 -2.57 -17.54 -9.61
C CYS A 55 -3.36 -18.83 -9.38
N PRO A 56 -3.29 -19.46 -8.18
CA PRO A 56 -4.02 -20.70 -7.90
C PRO A 56 -5.53 -20.40 -7.83
N ALA A 57 -6.35 -21.40 -8.24
CA ALA A 57 -7.79 -21.32 -8.00
C ALA A 57 -8.09 -21.29 -6.48
N PRO A 58 -9.12 -20.59 -6.02
CA PRO A 58 -10.16 -19.90 -6.81
C PRO A 58 -9.81 -18.47 -7.23
N TYR A 59 -8.62 -18.00 -6.93
CA TYR A 59 -8.23 -16.60 -7.15
C TYR A 59 -8.15 -16.23 -8.63
N ARG A 60 -8.69 -15.07 -8.97
CA ARG A 60 -8.71 -14.54 -10.33
C ARG A 60 -8.05 -13.16 -10.40
N PRO A 61 -6.83 -13.08 -10.95
CA PRO A 61 -6.13 -11.81 -11.14
C PRO A 61 -6.65 -11.06 -12.37
N MET A 62 -6.81 -9.73 -12.26
CA MET A 62 -7.22 -8.88 -13.37
C MET A 62 -6.95 -7.40 -13.11
N PHE A 63 -6.86 -6.60 -14.18
CA PHE A 63 -6.95 -5.16 -14.05
C PHE A 63 -8.41 -4.75 -13.79
N LEU A 64 -8.59 -3.89 -12.78
CA LEU A 64 -9.91 -3.42 -12.36
C LEU A 64 -10.24 -2.12 -13.10
N ASP A 65 -11.38 -2.08 -13.75
CA ASP A 65 -11.89 -0.86 -14.37
C ASP A 65 -12.48 0.13 -13.34
N ALA A 66 -12.76 1.35 -13.78
CA ALA A 66 -13.28 2.40 -12.92
C ALA A 66 -14.66 2.04 -12.30
N LYS A 67 -15.46 1.21 -12.98
CA LYS A 67 -16.76 0.77 -12.47
C LYS A 67 -16.57 -0.21 -11.32
N ALA A 68 -15.76 -1.25 -11.52
CA ALA A 68 -15.44 -2.23 -10.49
C ALA A 68 -14.78 -1.58 -9.27
N LEU A 69 -13.84 -0.65 -9.49
CA LEU A 69 -13.17 0.08 -8.42
C LEU A 69 -14.13 0.90 -7.55
N ARG A 70 -15.11 1.58 -8.15
CA ARG A 70 -16.15 2.30 -7.40
C ARG A 70 -17.08 1.35 -6.65
N GLU A 71 -17.36 0.18 -7.22
CA GLU A 71 -18.14 -0.85 -6.56
C GLU A 71 -17.44 -1.36 -5.30
N PHE A 72 -16.17 -1.78 -5.42
CA PHE A 72 -15.35 -2.20 -4.28
C PHE A 72 -15.08 -1.08 -3.29
N GLY A 73 -15.02 0.17 -3.73
CA GLY A 73 -14.86 1.35 -2.88
C GLY A 73 -16.05 1.64 -1.96
N ARG A 74 -17.22 1.04 -2.22
CA ARG A 74 -18.39 1.14 -1.31
C ARG A 74 -18.18 0.42 0.01
N ASP A 75 -17.33 -0.59 0.01
CA ASP A 75 -16.91 -1.25 1.24
C ASP A 75 -15.69 -0.53 1.84
N PRO A 76 -15.84 0.14 3.01
CA PRO A 76 -14.72 0.82 3.67
C PRO A 76 -13.57 -0.12 4.03
N GLY A 77 -13.86 -1.42 4.20
CA GLY A 77 -12.88 -2.47 4.48
C GLY A 77 -11.82 -2.61 3.39
N ASN A 78 -12.15 -2.27 2.14
CA ASN A 78 -11.22 -2.32 1.02
C ASN A 78 -10.22 -1.15 0.97
N GLY A 79 -10.39 -0.12 1.81
CA GLY A 79 -9.44 1.01 1.87
C GLY A 79 -9.33 1.80 0.56
N LEU A 80 -10.42 1.89 -0.21
CA LEU A 80 -10.55 2.60 -1.48
C LEU A 80 -11.50 3.81 -1.36
N PRO A 81 -11.14 4.87 -0.61
CA PRO A 81 -12.00 6.04 -0.48
C PRO A 81 -12.16 6.74 -1.82
N GLU A 82 -13.34 7.33 -2.06
CA GLU A 82 -13.71 7.94 -3.34
C GLU A 82 -12.71 9.01 -3.80
N SER A 83 -12.26 9.87 -2.88
CA SER A 83 -11.25 10.90 -3.20
C SER A 83 -9.94 10.32 -3.73
N PHE A 84 -9.53 9.15 -3.22
CA PHE A 84 -8.36 8.45 -3.72
C PHE A 84 -8.61 7.87 -5.12
N LEU A 85 -9.79 7.25 -5.33
CA LEU A 85 -10.16 6.70 -6.63
C LEU A 85 -10.21 7.78 -7.72
N GLU A 86 -10.81 8.94 -7.40
CA GLU A 86 -10.87 10.07 -8.33
C GLU A 86 -9.48 10.57 -8.71
N GLU A 87 -8.57 10.76 -7.73
CA GLU A 87 -7.20 11.20 -8.00
C GLU A 87 -6.43 10.17 -8.83
N ALA A 88 -6.49 8.90 -8.48
CA ALA A 88 -5.75 7.83 -9.16
C ALA A 88 -6.25 7.63 -10.60
N LEU A 89 -7.58 7.58 -10.80
CA LEU A 89 -8.18 7.41 -12.11
C LEU A 89 -7.95 8.63 -13.02
N ALA A 90 -8.01 9.85 -12.48
CA ALA A 90 -7.71 11.07 -13.24
C ALA A 90 -6.25 11.12 -13.70
N LYS A 91 -5.33 10.55 -12.94
CA LYS A 91 -3.92 10.38 -13.33
C LYS A 91 -3.69 9.30 -14.39
N GLY A 92 -4.65 8.42 -14.61
CA GLY A 92 -4.49 7.23 -15.44
C GLY A 92 -3.72 6.10 -14.75
N ASP A 93 -3.73 6.05 -13.42
CA ASP A 93 -3.12 4.95 -12.68
C ASP A 93 -3.94 3.67 -12.84
N GLU A 94 -3.25 2.54 -12.82
CA GLU A 94 -3.84 1.22 -13.02
C GLU A 94 -3.92 0.47 -11.69
N CYS A 95 -5.04 -0.23 -11.48
CA CYS A 95 -5.22 -1.11 -10.33
C CYS A 95 -5.27 -2.56 -10.80
N TYR A 96 -4.32 -3.38 -10.30
CA TYR A 96 -4.34 -4.82 -10.50
C TYR A 96 -4.90 -5.48 -9.25
N GLY A 97 -6.02 -6.17 -9.39
CA GLY A 97 -6.74 -6.83 -8.32
C GLY A 97 -6.68 -8.34 -8.41
N ILE A 98 -6.84 -8.99 -7.29
CA ILE A 98 -7.03 -10.43 -7.15
C ILE A 98 -8.40 -10.63 -6.52
N LEU A 99 -9.29 -11.31 -7.22
CA LEU A 99 -10.63 -11.62 -6.75
C LEU A 99 -10.69 -13.07 -6.23
N ASP A 100 -11.37 -13.25 -5.11
CA ASP A 100 -11.88 -14.53 -4.65
C ASP A 100 -13.40 -14.50 -4.83
N GLU A 101 -13.89 -15.20 -5.85
CA GLU A 101 -15.26 -15.08 -6.35
C GLU A 101 -15.61 -13.61 -6.69
N GLU A 102 -16.45 -12.95 -5.88
CA GLU A 102 -16.85 -11.54 -6.01
C GLU A 102 -16.16 -10.63 -5.00
N THR A 103 -15.30 -11.18 -4.14
CA THR A 103 -14.60 -10.44 -3.09
C THR A 103 -13.24 -9.95 -3.59
N LEU A 104 -12.89 -8.71 -3.27
CA LEU A 104 -11.55 -8.17 -3.54
C LEU A 104 -10.56 -8.66 -2.48
N ALA A 105 -9.85 -9.75 -2.78
CA ALA A 105 -8.92 -10.37 -1.86
C ALA A 105 -7.62 -9.55 -1.69
N ALA A 106 -7.11 -9.00 -2.79
CA ALA A 106 -5.92 -8.15 -2.75
C ALA A 106 -5.90 -7.19 -3.95
N TYR A 107 -5.14 -6.10 -3.85
CA TYR A 107 -4.86 -5.23 -4.99
C TYR A 107 -3.53 -4.49 -4.86
N GLY A 108 -3.02 -4.02 -6.01
CA GLY A 108 -1.90 -3.10 -6.12
C GLY A 108 -2.20 -1.97 -7.09
N TRP A 109 -1.83 -0.74 -6.72
CA TRP A 109 -1.93 0.44 -7.58
C TRP A 109 -0.59 0.78 -8.20
N TYR A 110 -0.60 1.06 -9.48
CA TYR A 110 0.57 1.27 -10.31
C TYR A 110 0.49 2.59 -11.05
N ALA A 111 1.52 3.41 -10.95
CA ALA A 111 1.65 4.70 -11.61
C ALA A 111 2.81 4.70 -12.59
N ARG A 112 2.59 5.33 -13.76
CA ARG A 112 3.64 5.66 -14.74
C ARG A 112 3.97 7.15 -14.74
N THR A 113 3.18 7.93 -14.04
CA THR A 113 3.29 9.39 -13.93
C THR A 113 3.84 9.78 -12.56
N PRO A 114 4.30 11.03 -12.38
CA PRO A 114 4.76 11.52 -11.09
C PRO A 114 3.74 11.29 -9.99
N THR A 115 4.16 10.62 -8.94
CA THR A 115 3.27 10.19 -7.85
C THR A 115 3.80 10.64 -6.51
N ARG A 116 2.91 11.22 -5.70
CA ARG A 116 3.24 11.63 -4.34
C ARG A 116 3.56 10.41 -3.47
N ILE A 117 4.60 10.58 -2.67
CA ILE A 117 4.96 9.63 -1.63
C ILE A 117 4.90 10.33 -0.27
N ASP A 118 4.76 9.57 0.78
CA ASP A 118 4.75 10.14 2.13
C ASP A 118 6.19 10.47 2.62
N PRO A 119 6.49 11.70 3.01
CA PRO A 119 5.59 12.85 3.21
C PRO A 119 5.10 13.44 1.88
N PRO A 120 3.93 14.15 1.90
CA PRO A 120 3.21 14.59 0.70
C PRO A 120 3.94 15.64 -0.16
N ASN A 121 5.04 16.19 0.32
CA ASN A 121 5.89 17.12 -0.44
C ASN A 121 6.97 16.42 -1.29
N LEU A 122 7.10 15.10 -1.18
CA LEU A 122 7.97 14.32 -2.04
C LEU A 122 7.18 13.73 -3.20
N VAL A 123 7.78 13.72 -4.39
CA VAL A 123 7.20 13.16 -5.60
C VAL A 123 8.21 12.22 -6.24
N LEU A 124 7.79 10.99 -6.48
CA LEU A 124 8.56 10.02 -7.26
C LEU A 124 8.23 10.20 -8.75
N HIS A 125 9.27 10.29 -9.56
CA HIS A 125 9.18 10.30 -11.02
C HIS A 125 9.71 8.95 -11.54
N PRO A 126 8.85 8.00 -11.91
CA PRO A 126 9.32 6.67 -12.33
C PRO A 126 10.04 6.69 -13.68
N GLY A 127 9.90 7.76 -14.46
CA GLY A 127 10.41 7.82 -15.83
C GLY A 127 9.61 6.92 -16.77
N ASN A 128 10.14 6.68 -17.99
CA ASN A 128 9.43 5.91 -18.99
C ASN A 128 9.70 4.39 -18.89
N GLU A 129 10.72 3.99 -18.15
CA GLU A 129 11.18 2.61 -18.05
C GLU A 129 10.59 1.85 -16.86
N TYR A 130 10.05 2.58 -15.87
CA TYR A 130 9.58 1.99 -14.63
C TYR A 130 8.09 2.25 -14.39
N VAL A 131 7.50 1.34 -13.65
CA VAL A 131 6.16 1.47 -13.08
C VAL A 131 6.31 1.51 -11.57
N TYR A 132 5.71 2.48 -10.93
CA TYR A 132 5.77 2.63 -9.48
C TYR A 132 4.52 2.04 -8.82
N MET A 133 4.71 0.98 -8.04
CA MET A 133 3.67 0.46 -7.17
C MET A 133 3.66 1.25 -5.85
N TYR A 134 2.59 1.98 -5.55
CA TYR A 134 2.54 2.90 -4.43
C TYR A 134 1.51 2.56 -3.36
N LYS A 135 0.57 1.69 -3.66
CA LYS A 135 -0.43 1.23 -2.70
C LYS A 135 -0.72 -0.24 -2.94
N GLY A 136 -0.54 -1.04 -1.92
CA GLY A 136 -0.93 -2.44 -1.90
C GLY A 136 -1.85 -2.73 -0.72
N TYR A 137 -2.74 -3.68 -0.89
CA TYR A 137 -3.69 -4.12 0.12
C TYR A 137 -3.94 -5.61 -0.01
N THR A 138 -4.09 -6.27 1.11
CA THR A 138 -4.59 -7.65 1.19
C THR A 138 -5.68 -7.70 2.24
N HIS A 139 -6.82 -8.24 1.89
CA HIS A 139 -7.96 -8.37 2.80
C HIS A 139 -7.61 -9.35 3.94
N THR A 140 -8.06 -9.04 5.15
CA THR A 140 -7.70 -9.78 6.38
C THR A 140 -8.17 -11.23 6.43
N GLY A 141 -9.05 -11.62 5.53
CA GLY A 141 -9.55 -12.99 5.40
C GLY A 141 -8.76 -13.87 4.41
N HIS A 142 -7.69 -13.31 3.78
CA HIS A 142 -6.90 -13.98 2.73
C HIS A 142 -5.40 -14.04 2.99
#